data_90d66f2f014f2fe0c86536330b5e1864
#
_entry.id   90d66f2f014f2fe0c86536330b5e1864
#
_cell.length_a   1.000
_cell.length_b   1.000
_cell.length_c   1.000
_cell.angle_alpha   90.00
_cell.angle_beta   90.00
_cell.angle_gamma   90.00
#
_symmetry.space_group_name_H-M   'P 1'
#
loop_
_entity.id
_entity.type
_entity.pdbx_description
1 polymer ?
#
loop_
_entity_poly.entity_id
_entity_poly.type
_entity_poly.pdbx_seq_one_letter_code
_entity_poly.pdbx_strand_id
1 'polypeptide(L)'
;MIRDLMLAHGDDPALASLRLDQRHALECIASCGTVAAGVHREICDHCGDRRLVPNTCGHRSCPHCQARERAVWVEARTEELLPCGYFHVVLTLPPELRPMATAFPTVVLGAMMRAASDVIYRLGCDPRFLGAEVGQLAVLHTWTRDLRWHPHVHVIVTAGGWDAEHRRWIEARIHGSQQRPFLFPVEVLRAAFQGRLRSLLGRAHRAGDFGDGAGRPELANVSALAQLLAKTMKRTWVIRIEPPFGGPQQLLKYLGAYVNRTAVSPKRVTYDPVARTATLTWSSNAEPDRTQTTTMSAVDFIKRFAQHILPPRFHRIRFRGLWSTAHRATKLDVARAFLGARQAPDPTPPDIRPEPRRDCCAACAIGHYQRVPGFSARPPRQERRRLLTMIRGGALHPTHAEATTAA
;
A
#
# COMPACT_ATOMS: atom_id res chain seq x y z
N MET A 1 -3.90 3.55 -20.00
CA MET A 1 -5.26 3.12 -19.63
C MET A 1 -5.82 3.80 -18.38
N ILE A 2 -5.37 3.56 -17.13
CA ILE A 2 -5.92 4.28 -15.93
C ILE A 2 -5.68 5.78 -16.02
N ARG A 3 -4.50 6.21 -16.48
CA ARG A 3 -4.19 7.61 -16.76
C ARG A 3 -5.18 8.19 -17.78
N ASP A 4 -5.41 7.50 -18.87
CA ASP A 4 -6.25 8.00 -19.98
C ASP A 4 -7.71 8.14 -19.54
N LEU A 5 -8.20 7.22 -18.72
CA LEU A 5 -9.50 7.30 -18.07
C LEU A 5 -9.58 8.51 -17.12
N MET A 6 -8.54 8.74 -16.27
CA MET A 6 -8.49 9.91 -15.39
C MET A 6 -8.31 11.22 -16.20
N LEU A 7 -7.60 11.16 -17.31
CA LEU A 7 -7.44 12.29 -18.21
C LEU A 7 -8.78 12.67 -18.87
N ALA A 8 -9.54 11.68 -19.35
CA ALA A 8 -10.81 11.92 -20.03
C ALA A 8 -11.96 12.36 -19.09
N HIS A 9 -12.00 11.87 -17.85
CA HIS A 9 -13.15 12.04 -16.95
C HIS A 9 -12.81 12.63 -15.57
N GLY A 10 -11.55 12.99 -15.31
CA GLY A 10 -11.11 13.41 -13.96
C GLY A 10 -11.67 14.74 -13.45
N ASP A 11 -12.32 15.54 -14.29
CA ASP A 11 -13.01 16.79 -13.97
C ASP A 11 -14.55 16.71 -14.12
N ASP A 12 -15.10 15.51 -14.29
CA ASP A 12 -16.54 15.32 -14.33
C ASP A 12 -17.20 15.90 -13.07
N PRO A 13 -18.28 16.71 -13.20
CA PRO A 13 -18.98 17.33 -12.07
C PRO A 13 -19.41 16.34 -10.98
N ALA A 14 -19.73 15.11 -11.36
CA ALA A 14 -20.09 14.05 -10.42
C ALA A 14 -18.95 13.65 -9.47
N LEU A 15 -17.70 14.10 -9.70
CA LEU A 15 -16.55 13.92 -8.84
C LEU A 15 -16.34 15.09 -7.86
N ALA A 16 -17.18 16.13 -7.90
CA ALA A 16 -17.05 17.31 -7.02
C ALA A 16 -17.17 16.97 -5.54
N SER A 17 -17.90 15.90 -5.19
CA SER A 17 -18.05 15.40 -3.82
C SER A 17 -16.81 14.70 -3.25
N LEU A 18 -15.81 14.40 -4.08
CA LEU A 18 -14.54 13.83 -3.60
C LEU A 18 -13.76 14.86 -2.77
N ARG A 19 -13.06 14.35 -1.74
CA ARG A 19 -12.17 15.18 -0.93
C ARG A 19 -11.09 15.85 -1.80
N LEU A 20 -10.60 17.00 -1.33
CA LEU A 20 -9.57 17.78 -2.04
C LEU A 20 -8.29 16.97 -2.31
N ASP A 21 -7.87 16.13 -1.36
CA ASP A 21 -6.72 15.26 -1.52
C ASP A 21 -6.92 14.16 -2.57
N GLN A 22 -8.15 13.62 -2.66
CA GLN A 22 -8.52 12.66 -3.70
C GLN A 22 -8.50 13.29 -5.08
N ARG A 23 -9.14 14.47 -5.24
CA ARG A 23 -9.13 15.22 -6.51
C ARG A 23 -7.70 15.57 -6.94
N HIS A 24 -6.87 16.03 -6.00
CA HIS A 24 -5.45 16.28 -6.28
C HIS A 24 -4.70 15.04 -6.77
N ALA A 25 -4.94 13.89 -6.13
CA ALA A 25 -4.33 12.63 -6.56
C ALA A 25 -4.77 12.22 -7.98
N LEU A 26 -6.05 12.39 -8.31
CA LEU A 26 -6.57 12.12 -9.66
C LEU A 26 -5.93 13.05 -10.71
N GLU A 27 -5.79 14.36 -10.41
CA GLU A 27 -5.06 15.32 -11.26
C GLU A 27 -3.60 14.88 -11.49
N CYS A 28 -2.92 14.43 -10.44
CA CYS A 28 -1.55 13.91 -10.55
C CYS A 28 -1.50 12.65 -11.44
N ILE A 29 -2.43 11.72 -11.27
CA ILE A 29 -2.48 10.49 -12.07
C ILE A 29 -2.79 10.80 -13.53
N ALA A 30 -3.72 11.71 -13.80
CA ALA A 30 -4.04 12.18 -15.15
C ALA A 30 -2.82 12.80 -15.84
N SER A 31 -2.01 13.57 -15.11
CA SER A 31 -0.79 14.19 -15.65
C SER A 31 0.39 13.22 -15.83
N CYS A 32 0.34 12.03 -15.26
CA CYS A 32 1.47 11.10 -15.20
C CYS A 32 1.96 10.67 -16.59
N GLY A 33 3.23 10.95 -16.93
CA GLY A 33 3.79 10.66 -18.25
C GLY A 33 3.25 11.56 -19.37
N THR A 34 2.74 12.74 -19.01
CA THR A 34 2.36 13.80 -19.96
C THR A 34 3.16 15.06 -19.68
N VAL A 35 3.18 16.00 -20.63
CA VAL A 35 3.81 17.31 -20.45
C VAL A 35 3.24 18.10 -19.26
N ALA A 36 2.01 17.81 -18.86
CA ALA A 36 1.39 18.41 -17.67
C ALA A 36 2.06 17.96 -16.35
N ALA A 37 2.86 16.89 -16.33
CA ALA A 37 3.73 16.54 -15.20
C ALA A 37 5.08 17.23 -15.26
N GLY A 38 5.33 18.04 -16.29
CA GLY A 38 6.62 18.61 -16.65
C GLY A 38 7.48 17.64 -17.45
N VAL A 39 8.66 18.08 -17.80
CA VAL A 39 9.58 17.33 -18.65
C VAL A 39 10.98 17.29 -18.04
N HIS A 40 11.77 16.30 -18.44
CA HIS A 40 13.21 16.25 -18.20
C HIS A 40 13.94 15.98 -19.50
N ARG A 41 15.20 16.34 -19.54
CA ARG A 41 16.07 16.09 -20.69
C ARG A 41 16.83 14.76 -20.50
N GLU A 42 16.89 14.01 -21.57
CA GLU A 42 17.76 12.85 -21.67
C GLU A 42 18.73 13.03 -22.83
N ILE A 43 19.93 12.49 -22.67
CA ILE A 43 21.02 12.52 -23.67
C ILE A 43 21.51 11.09 -23.87
N CYS A 44 21.72 10.71 -25.12
CA CYS A 44 22.35 9.44 -25.46
C CYS A 44 23.82 9.45 -25.05
N ASP A 45 24.26 8.39 -24.35
CA ASP A 45 25.64 8.24 -23.86
C ASP A 45 26.65 7.93 -25.01
N HIS A 46 26.17 7.57 -26.20
CA HIS A 46 27.03 7.26 -27.35
C HIS A 46 27.07 8.40 -28.39
N CYS A 47 25.91 8.86 -28.91
CA CYS A 47 25.89 9.82 -29.99
C CYS A 47 25.51 11.26 -29.56
N GLY A 48 25.16 11.48 -28.30
CA GLY A 48 24.81 12.79 -27.79
C GLY A 48 23.40 13.26 -28.20
N ASP A 49 22.59 12.43 -28.87
CA ASP A 49 21.22 12.76 -29.23
C ASP A 49 20.41 13.15 -27.97
N ARG A 50 19.53 14.16 -28.13
CA ARG A 50 18.82 14.78 -27.02
C ARG A 50 17.32 14.66 -27.21
N ARG A 51 16.61 14.26 -26.13
CA ARG A 51 15.14 14.24 -26.13
C ARG A 51 14.57 14.85 -24.86
N LEU A 52 13.36 15.41 -24.97
CA LEU A 52 12.54 15.80 -23.83
C LEU A 52 11.55 14.67 -23.51
N VAL A 53 11.54 14.26 -22.26
CA VAL A 53 10.71 13.15 -21.79
C VAL A 53 9.74 13.65 -20.72
N PRO A 54 8.43 13.39 -20.86
CA PRO A 54 7.46 13.74 -19.83
C PRO A 54 7.76 13.07 -18.49
N ASN A 55 7.66 13.83 -17.40
CA ASN A 55 7.86 13.32 -16.05
C ASN A 55 6.73 12.38 -15.61
N THR A 56 7.07 11.42 -14.75
CA THR A 56 6.08 10.69 -13.97
C THR A 56 5.60 11.55 -12.80
N CYS A 57 4.34 11.36 -12.34
CA CYS A 57 3.77 12.22 -11.30
C CYS A 57 4.36 11.97 -9.90
N GLY A 58 4.97 10.81 -9.64
CA GLY A 58 5.51 10.41 -8.33
C GLY A 58 4.45 10.24 -7.22
N HIS A 59 3.16 10.29 -7.56
CA HIS A 59 2.11 10.20 -6.55
C HIS A 59 1.95 8.75 -6.04
N ARG A 60 1.90 8.59 -4.71
CA ARG A 60 1.83 7.27 -4.05
C ARG A 60 0.59 6.41 -4.39
N SER A 61 -0.46 7.01 -4.95
CA SER A 61 -1.64 6.28 -5.42
C SER A 61 -1.61 6.02 -6.92
N CYS A 62 -0.58 6.49 -7.64
CA CYS A 62 -0.46 6.28 -9.08
C CYS A 62 -0.01 4.84 -9.37
N PRO A 63 -0.81 4.03 -10.10
CA PRO A 63 -0.44 2.65 -10.38
C PRO A 63 0.83 2.52 -11.23
N HIS A 64 1.11 3.50 -12.07
CA HIS A 64 2.33 3.54 -12.89
C HIS A 64 3.58 3.80 -12.04
N CYS A 65 3.56 4.86 -11.21
CA CYS A 65 4.69 5.22 -10.37
C CYS A 65 4.99 4.14 -9.32
N GLN A 66 3.95 3.56 -8.69
CA GLN A 66 4.11 2.58 -7.62
C GLN A 66 4.69 1.24 -8.10
N ALA A 67 4.61 0.92 -9.38
CA ALA A 67 5.24 -0.29 -9.91
C ALA A 67 6.77 -0.24 -9.79
N ARG A 68 7.37 0.94 -10.05
CA ARG A 68 8.82 1.18 -9.90
C ARG A 68 9.24 1.28 -8.44
N GLU A 69 8.54 2.10 -7.67
CA GLU A 69 8.81 2.31 -6.24
C GLU A 69 8.78 1.00 -5.44
N ARG A 70 7.89 0.07 -5.85
CA ARG A 70 7.79 -1.25 -5.22
C ARG A 70 9.06 -2.07 -5.38
N ALA A 71 9.67 -2.09 -6.55
CA ALA A 71 10.89 -2.85 -6.79
C ALA A 71 12.04 -2.34 -5.91
N VAL A 72 12.27 -1.03 -5.91
CA VAL A 72 13.28 -0.37 -5.06
C VAL A 72 13.02 -0.63 -3.57
N TRP A 73 11.74 -0.56 -3.15
CA TRP A 73 11.39 -0.80 -1.75
C TRP A 73 11.67 -2.24 -1.32
N VAL A 74 11.33 -3.23 -2.16
CA VAL A 74 11.57 -4.65 -1.89
C VAL A 74 13.06 -4.94 -1.78
N GLU A 75 13.86 -4.41 -2.71
CA GLU A 75 15.32 -4.55 -2.68
C GLU A 75 15.92 -4.03 -1.37
N ALA A 76 15.55 -2.80 -0.98
CA ALA A 76 16.03 -2.20 0.26
C ALA A 76 15.59 -2.98 1.53
N ARG A 77 14.53 -3.79 1.47
CA ARG A 77 14.07 -4.60 2.62
C ARG A 77 14.66 -5.99 2.65
N THR A 78 15.25 -6.45 1.55
CA THR A 78 15.90 -7.78 1.50
C THR A 78 16.98 -7.92 2.56
N GLU A 79 17.78 -6.88 2.75
CA GLU A 79 18.85 -6.85 3.74
C GLU A 79 18.36 -6.86 5.20
N GLU A 80 17.09 -6.54 5.43
CA GLU A 80 16.51 -6.48 6.78
C GLU A 80 15.81 -7.77 7.19
N LEU A 81 15.71 -8.75 6.30
CA LEU A 81 15.07 -10.01 6.61
C LEU A 81 15.93 -10.86 7.53
N LEU A 82 15.25 -11.58 8.44
CA LEU A 82 15.86 -12.60 9.28
C LEU A 82 15.75 -13.96 8.60
N PRO A 83 16.73 -14.86 8.77
CA PRO A 83 16.66 -16.22 8.27
C PRO A 83 15.75 -17.09 9.15
N CYS A 84 14.44 -16.76 9.16
CA CYS A 84 13.41 -17.49 9.91
C CYS A 84 12.13 -17.60 9.09
N GLY A 85 11.16 -18.38 9.53
CA GLY A 85 9.81 -18.40 8.96
C GLY A 85 9.01 -17.13 9.30
N TYR A 86 7.89 -16.93 8.58
CA TYR A 86 7.05 -15.74 8.76
C TYR A 86 5.58 -16.08 8.71
N PHE A 87 4.82 -15.70 9.74
CA PHE A 87 3.37 -15.77 9.74
C PHE A 87 2.78 -14.61 8.97
N HIS A 88 1.67 -14.89 8.31
CA HIS A 88 0.83 -13.87 7.70
C HIS A 88 -0.49 -13.76 8.46
N VAL A 89 -0.71 -12.62 9.08
CA VAL A 89 -1.91 -12.31 9.86
C VAL A 89 -2.74 -11.28 9.12
N VAL A 90 -4.03 -11.56 8.94
CA VAL A 90 -4.99 -10.64 8.32
C VAL A 90 -6.07 -10.26 9.32
N LEU A 91 -6.25 -8.96 9.53
CA LEU A 91 -7.27 -8.41 10.42
C LEU A 91 -8.19 -7.50 9.61
N THR A 92 -9.49 -7.81 9.55
CA THR A 92 -10.46 -7.09 8.73
C THR A 92 -11.33 -6.17 9.58
N LEU A 93 -11.57 -4.95 9.10
CA LEU A 93 -12.52 -4.02 9.72
C LEU A 93 -13.96 -4.51 9.45
N PRO A 94 -14.79 -4.66 10.50
CA PRO A 94 -16.16 -5.11 10.32
C PRO A 94 -16.98 -4.12 9.48
N PRO A 95 -18.00 -4.61 8.74
CA PRO A 95 -18.79 -3.78 7.84
C PRO A 95 -19.40 -2.54 8.50
N GLU A 96 -19.84 -2.66 9.74
CA GLU A 96 -20.48 -1.59 10.50
C GLU A 96 -19.58 -0.39 10.77
N LEU A 97 -18.25 -0.59 10.82
CA LEU A 97 -17.28 0.48 11.03
C LEU A 97 -16.75 1.07 9.71
N ARG A 98 -17.08 0.48 8.56
CA ARG A 98 -16.60 0.98 7.26
C ARG A 98 -17.11 2.37 6.90
N PRO A 99 -18.38 2.74 7.16
CA PRO A 99 -18.86 4.09 6.92
C PRO A 99 -18.10 5.14 7.73
N MET A 100 -17.79 4.85 9.00
CA MET A 100 -16.99 5.72 9.85
C MET A 100 -15.53 5.82 9.34
N ALA A 101 -14.95 4.70 8.83
CA ALA A 101 -13.62 4.70 8.23
C ALA A 101 -13.55 5.51 6.92
N THR A 102 -14.66 5.60 6.18
CA THR A 102 -14.76 6.43 4.97
C THR A 102 -14.78 7.92 5.33
N ALA A 103 -15.54 8.29 6.35
CA ALA A 103 -15.67 9.69 6.79
C ALA A 103 -14.40 10.18 7.52
N PHE A 104 -13.82 9.35 8.37
CA PHE A 104 -12.67 9.68 9.22
C PHE A 104 -11.51 8.71 9.02
N PRO A 105 -10.95 8.63 7.78
CA PRO A 105 -9.97 7.60 7.44
C PRO A 105 -8.69 7.68 8.29
N THR A 106 -8.22 8.88 8.64
CA THR A 106 -7.02 9.05 9.47
C THR A 106 -7.22 8.46 10.86
N VAL A 107 -8.36 8.71 11.47
CA VAL A 107 -8.68 8.26 12.84
C VAL A 107 -8.91 6.76 12.86
N VAL A 108 -9.87 6.28 12.06
CA VAL A 108 -10.33 4.88 12.13
C VAL A 108 -9.30 3.90 11.58
N LEU A 109 -8.73 4.17 10.39
CA LEU A 109 -7.70 3.31 9.81
C LEU A 109 -6.39 3.40 10.61
N GLY A 110 -6.08 4.59 11.17
CA GLY A 110 -4.96 4.78 12.08
C GLY A 110 -5.08 3.96 13.36
N ALA A 111 -6.28 3.97 13.97
CA ALA A 111 -6.60 3.16 15.15
C ALA A 111 -6.54 1.66 14.84
N MET A 112 -7.07 1.25 13.68
CA MET A 112 -7.04 -0.14 13.21
C MET A 112 -5.60 -0.67 13.07
N MET A 113 -4.73 0.06 12.38
CA MET A 113 -3.33 -0.33 12.21
C MET A 113 -2.58 -0.37 13.55
N ARG A 114 -2.84 0.62 14.42
CA ARG A 114 -2.25 0.65 15.76
C ARG A 114 -2.73 -0.53 16.60
N ALA A 115 -4.04 -0.82 16.59
CA ALA A 115 -4.59 -1.95 17.32
C ALA A 115 -3.97 -3.28 16.87
N ALA A 116 -3.88 -3.51 15.56
CA ALA A 116 -3.27 -4.73 14.99
C ALA A 116 -1.82 -4.91 15.48
N SER A 117 -0.99 -3.87 15.34
CA SER A 117 0.41 -3.94 15.75
C SER A 117 0.58 -4.07 17.26
N ASP A 118 -0.20 -3.31 18.08
CA ASP A 118 -0.12 -3.34 19.53
C ASP A 118 -0.45 -4.73 20.09
N VAL A 119 -1.50 -5.36 19.56
CA VAL A 119 -1.98 -6.64 20.06
C VAL A 119 -1.03 -7.79 19.70
N ILE A 120 -0.59 -7.85 18.44
CA ILE A 120 0.37 -8.88 18.00
C ILE A 120 1.68 -8.75 18.79
N TYR A 121 2.17 -7.53 19.01
CA TYR A 121 3.38 -7.31 19.81
C TYR A 121 3.21 -7.78 21.24
N ARG A 122 2.11 -7.42 21.89
CA ARG A 122 1.84 -7.81 23.29
C ARG A 122 1.68 -9.31 23.45
N LEU A 123 0.97 -9.97 22.53
CA LEU A 123 0.81 -11.43 22.56
C LEU A 123 2.13 -12.14 22.26
N GLY A 124 2.97 -11.59 21.37
CA GLY A 124 4.31 -12.13 21.13
C GLY A 124 5.20 -12.08 22.38
N CYS A 125 5.19 -10.98 23.11
CA CYS A 125 5.95 -10.82 24.35
C CYS A 125 5.36 -11.59 25.54
N ASP A 126 4.12 -12.11 25.45
CA ASP A 126 3.46 -12.82 26.54
C ASP A 126 4.06 -14.24 26.70
N PRO A 127 4.61 -14.60 27.89
CA PRO A 127 5.22 -15.93 28.13
C PRO A 127 4.26 -17.11 27.93
N ARG A 128 2.95 -16.88 28.02
CA ARG A 128 1.94 -17.91 27.75
C ARG A 128 1.96 -18.35 26.27
N PHE A 129 2.46 -17.49 25.37
CA PHE A 129 2.57 -17.78 23.95
C PHE A 129 4.03 -17.90 23.52
N LEU A 130 4.61 -16.88 22.89
CA LEU A 130 6.00 -16.93 22.47
C LEU A 130 6.98 -16.49 23.59
N GLY A 131 6.65 -15.46 24.35
CA GLY A 131 7.50 -14.89 25.39
C GLY A 131 8.71 -14.12 24.86
N ALA A 132 8.64 -13.60 23.62
CA ALA A 132 9.76 -12.90 23.01
C ALA A 132 9.29 -11.75 22.09
N GLU A 133 10.17 -10.80 21.83
CA GLU A 133 9.90 -9.67 20.97
C GLU A 133 9.93 -10.09 19.49
N VAL A 134 8.78 -10.03 18.83
CA VAL A 134 8.63 -10.35 17.41
C VAL A 134 8.94 -9.14 16.52
N GLY A 135 9.39 -9.41 15.29
CA GLY A 135 9.42 -8.42 14.22
C GLY A 135 8.08 -8.36 13.51
N GLN A 136 7.57 -7.15 13.22
CA GLN A 136 6.28 -6.95 12.56
C GLN A 136 6.36 -5.92 11.45
N LEU A 137 5.74 -6.27 10.31
CA LEU A 137 5.47 -5.36 9.19
C LEU A 137 3.96 -5.34 8.92
N ALA A 138 3.28 -4.25 9.23
CA ALA A 138 1.86 -4.06 9.00
C ALA A 138 1.63 -3.24 7.73
N VAL A 139 0.76 -3.70 6.84
CA VAL A 139 0.37 -3.05 5.59
C VAL A 139 -1.14 -2.91 5.52
N LEU A 140 -1.63 -1.68 5.36
CA LEU A 140 -3.05 -1.41 5.17
C LEU A 140 -3.45 -1.60 3.72
N HIS A 141 -4.47 -2.43 3.50
CA HIS A 141 -5.24 -2.47 2.27
C HIS A 141 -6.69 -2.03 2.53
N THR A 142 -7.28 -1.36 1.55
CA THR A 142 -8.65 -0.84 1.68
C THR A 142 -9.60 -1.42 0.63
N TRP A 143 -9.13 -2.36 -0.20
CA TRP A 143 -9.84 -2.87 -1.38
C TRP A 143 -9.99 -4.38 -1.40
N THR A 144 -11.04 -4.84 -2.04
CA THR A 144 -11.17 -6.20 -2.57
C THR A 144 -10.62 -6.28 -4.00
N ARG A 145 -10.52 -7.47 -4.57
CA ARG A 145 -10.04 -7.65 -5.95
C ARG A 145 -10.94 -6.97 -7.00
N ASP A 146 -12.22 -6.75 -6.68
CA ASP A 146 -13.22 -6.04 -7.48
C ASP A 146 -13.40 -4.56 -7.08
N LEU A 147 -12.40 -3.97 -6.37
CA LEU A 147 -12.37 -2.55 -5.95
C LEU A 147 -13.48 -2.11 -4.99
N ARG A 148 -14.11 -3.02 -4.24
CA ARG A 148 -15.01 -2.60 -3.16
C ARG A 148 -14.21 -2.14 -1.93
N TRP A 149 -14.79 -1.21 -1.17
CA TRP A 149 -14.22 -0.72 0.08
C TRP A 149 -14.20 -1.81 1.15
N HIS A 150 -13.01 -2.26 1.51
CA HIS A 150 -12.80 -3.37 2.43
C HIS A 150 -11.48 -3.20 3.21
N PRO A 151 -11.46 -2.30 4.22
CA PRO A 151 -10.25 -2.10 4.99
C PRO A 151 -9.82 -3.34 5.75
N HIS A 152 -8.56 -3.74 5.58
CA HIS A 152 -7.92 -4.84 6.29
C HIS A 152 -6.42 -4.60 6.39
N VAL A 153 -5.82 -5.10 7.46
CA VAL A 153 -4.38 -4.99 7.71
C VAL A 153 -3.76 -6.36 7.53
N HIS A 154 -2.78 -6.43 6.65
CA HIS A 154 -1.87 -7.55 6.56
C HIS A 154 -0.71 -7.31 7.52
N VAL A 155 -0.41 -8.27 8.38
CA VAL A 155 0.76 -8.19 9.26
C VAL A 155 1.63 -9.40 9.03
N ILE A 156 2.86 -9.16 8.60
CA ILE A 156 3.91 -10.16 8.57
C ILE A 156 4.56 -10.16 9.95
N VAL A 157 4.69 -11.34 10.53
CA VAL A 157 5.24 -11.53 11.86
C VAL A 157 6.32 -12.62 11.81
N THR A 158 7.47 -12.40 12.39
CA THR A 158 8.52 -13.42 12.49
C THR A 158 7.99 -14.67 13.21
N ALA A 159 8.33 -15.87 12.71
CA ALA A 159 7.99 -17.15 13.35
C ALA A 159 8.95 -17.48 14.50
N GLY A 160 9.17 -16.49 15.33
CA GLY A 160 10.03 -16.48 16.50
C GLY A 160 10.26 -15.06 16.95
N GLY A 161 11.00 -14.88 18.04
CA GLY A 161 11.28 -13.57 18.61
C GLY A 161 12.59 -13.54 19.37
N TRP A 162 13.06 -12.33 19.63
CA TRP A 162 14.27 -12.10 20.41
C TRP A 162 13.93 -11.94 21.90
N ASP A 163 14.47 -12.83 22.72
CA ASP A 163 14.51 -12.72 24.17
C ASP A 163 15.77 -11.93 24.56
N ALA A 164 15.59 -10.65 24.89
CA ALA A 164 16.70 -9.75 25.20
C ALA A 164 17.36 -10.07 26.55
N GLU A 165 16.60 -10.61 27.51
CA GLU A 165 17.06 -10.96 28.85
C GLU A 165 18.07 -12.11 28.79
N HIS A 166 17.72 -13.19 28.08
CA HIS A 166 18.55 -14.38 27.95
C HIS A 166 19.41 -14.37 26.67
N ARG A 167 19.36 -13.29 25.88
CA ARG A 167 20.14 -13.12 24.63
C ARG A 167 20.01 -14.31 23.67
N ARG A 168 18.80 -14.78 23.44
CA ARG A 168 18.50 -15.95 22.59
C ARG A 168 17.31 -15.70 21.68
N TRP A 169 17.25 -16.45 20.60
CA TRP A 169 16.08 -16.55 19.74
C TRP A 169 15.14 -17.63 20.25
N ILE A 170 13.86 -17.29 20.37
CA ILE A 170 12.80 -18.24 20.73
C ILE A 170 11.99 -18.52 19.47
N GLU A 171 12.00 -19.78 19.05
CA GLU A 171 11.21 -20.25 17.91
C GLU A 171 9.72 -20.31 18.27
N ALA A 172 8.85 -20.09 17.26
CA ALA A 172 7.42 -20.32 17.42
C ALA A 172 7.16 -21.78 17.80
N ARG A 173 6.34 -21.98 18.84
CA ARG A 173 6.02 -23.32 19.37
C ARG A 173 5.34 -24.16 18.30
N ILE A 174 5.67 -25.45 18.27
CA ILE A 174 4.95 -26.44 17.48
C ILE A 174 3.75 -26.91 18.31
N HIS A 175 2.54 -26.83 17.75
CA HIS A 175 1.33 -27.21 18.46
C HIS A 175 0.52 -28.27 17.70
N GLY A 176 -0.01 -29.23 18.44
CA GLY A 176 -0.94 -30.26 17.97
C GLY A 176 -0.31 -31.38 17.12
N SER A 177 -1.15 -32.32 16.70
CA SER A 177 -0.79 -33.48 15.88
C SER A 177 -0.24 -33.14 14.50
N GLN A 178 -0.48 -31.94 14.01
CA GLN A 178 -0.03 -31.47 12.69
C GLN A 178 1.40 -30.94 12.69
N GLN A 179 2.08 -30.86 13.84
CA GLN A 179 3.44 -30.34 14.00
C GLN A 179 3.70 -29.01 13.28
N ARG A 180 2.70 -28.11 13.28
CA ARG A 180 2.84 -26.81 12.63
C ARG A 180 3.22 -25.74 13.64
N PRO A 181 4.11 -24.81 13.26
CA PRO A 181 4.41 -23.65 14.08
C PRO A 181 3.14 -22.86 14.37
N PHE A 182 3.01 -22.43 15.63
CA PHE A 182 1.85 -21.74 16.16
C PHE A 182 2.28 -20.47 16.86
N LEU A 183 1.58 -19.36 16.58
CA LEU A 183 1.91 -18.07 17.19
C LEU A 183 1.07 -17.82 18.45
N PHE A 184 -0.25 -17.82 18.30
CA PHE A 184 -1.27 -17.73 19.38
C PHE A 184 -2.66 -18.05 18.82
N PRO A 185 -3.67 -18.39 19.70
CA PRO A 185 -5.03 -18.68 19.25
C PRO A 185 -5.67 -17.50 18.54
N VAL A 186 -6.37 -17.76 17.42
CA VAL A 186 -7.08 -16.74 16.66
C VAL A 186 -8.15 -16.03 17.51
N GLU A 187 -8.81 -16.74 18.39
CA GLU A 187 -9.84 -16.22 19.31
C GLU A 187 -9.25 -15.21 20.29
N VAL A 188 -8.06 -15.50 20.82
CA VAL A 188 -7.32 -14.59 21.73
C VAL A 188 -6.93 -13.31 20.96
N LEU A 189 -6.39 -13.47 19.75
CA LEU A 189 -6.06 -12.33 18.90
C LEU A 189 -7.30 -11.49 18.58
N ARG A 190 -8.43 -12.16 18.26
CA ARG A 190 -9.69 -11.50 17.93
C ARG A 190 -10.20 -10.67 19.09
N ALA A 191 -10.31 -11.24 20.28
CA ALA A 191 -10.78 -10.54 21.47
C ALA A 191 -9.87 -9.37 21.84
N ALA A 192 -8.55 -9.58 21.79
CA ALA A 192 -7.56 -8.53 22.08
C ALA A 192 -7.63 -7.39 21.06
N PHE A 193 -7.76 -7.71 19.76
CA PHE A 193 -7.87 -6.70 18.69
C PHE A 193 -9.16 -5.88 18.80
N GLN A 194 -10.29 -6.53 19.05
CA GLN A 194 -11.59 -5.87 19.29
C GLN A 194 -11.50 -4.91 20.47
N GLY A 195 -10.99 -5.39 21.61
CA GLY A 195 -10.83 -4.57 22.83
C GLY A 195 -9.89 -3.38 22.61
N ARG A 196 -8.77 -3.61 21.90
CA ARG A 196 -7.80 -2.54 21.62
C ARG A 196 -8.36 -1.51 20.66
N LEU A 197 -9.01 -1.92 19.58
CA LEU A 197 -9.62 -0.99 18.62
C LEU A 197 -10.73 -0.14 19.30
N ARG A 198 -11.59 -0.78 20.09
CA ARG A 198 -12.61 -0.08 20.91
C ARG A 198 -11.97 0.98 21.81
N SER A 199 -10.91 0.63 22.54
CA SER A 199 -10.19 1.57 23.42
C SER A 199 -9.61 2.75 22.64
N LEU A 200 -9.05 2.52 21.45
CA LEU A 200 -8.46 3.57 20.62
C LEU A 200 -9.53 4.51 20.05
N LEU A 201 -10.62 3.98 19.51
CA LEU A 201 -11.72 4.78 18.98
C LEU A 201 -12.43 5.58 20.07
N GLY A 202 -12.65 4.99 21.24
CA GLY A 202 -13.20 5.70 22.38
C GLY A 202 -12.30 6.84 22.90
N ARG A 203 -10.98 6.66 22.87
CA ARG A 203 -10.04 7.75 23.18
C ARG A 203 -10.07 8.85 22.13
N ALA A 204 -10.06 8.49 20.84
CA ALA A 204 -10.16 9.44 19.75
C ALA A 204 -11.45 10.28 19.85
N HIS A 205 -12.58 9.65 20.19
CA HIS A 205 -13.84 10.36 20.39
C HIS A 205 -13.74 11.39 21.54
N ARG A 206 -13.22 10.98 22.71
CA ARG A 206 -13.02 11.89 23.85
C ARG A 206 -12.00 13.01 23.58
N ALA A 207 -11.05 12.76 22.68
CA ALA A 207 -10.07 13.77 22.26
C ALA A 207 -10.62 14.74 21.20
N GLY A 208 -11.86 14.54 20.71
CA GLY A 208 -12.46 15.37 19.66
C GLY A 208 -11.94 15.09 18.25
N ASP A 209 -11.25 13.98 18.02
CA ASP A 209 -10.64 13.66 16.72
C ASP A 209 -11.67 13.42 15.60
N PHE A 210 -12.95 13.28 15.93
CA PHE A 210 -14.06 13.16 15.00
C PHE A 210 -14.74 14.51 14.70
N GLY A 211 -14.27 15.63 15.27
CA GLY A 211 -14.87 16.95 15.08
C GLY A 211 -16.36 16.95 15.42
N ASP A 212 -17.19 17.49 14.53
CA ASP A 212 -18.66 17.52 14.65
C ASP A 212 -19.35 16.17 14.32
N GLY A 213 -18.57 15.12 14.12
CA GLY A 213 -19.06 13.77 13.78
C GLY A 213 -19.60 13.65 12.34
N ALA A 214 -19.50 14.69 11.52
CA ALA A 214 -19.98 14.72 10.12
C ALA A 214 -21.44 14.24 9.98
N GLY A 215 -22.34 14.63 10.89
CA GLY A 215 -23.74 14.27 10.89
C GLY A 215 -24.03 12.79 11.19
N ARG A 216 -23.06 12.05 11.77
CA ARG A 216 -23.22 10.63 12.08
C ARG A 216 -23.78 10.41 13.48
N PRO A 217 -24.97 9.77 13.61
CA PRO A 217 -25.60 9.54 14.92
C PRO A 217 -24.70 8.75 15.88
N GLU A 218 -23.91 7.80 15.37
CA GLU A 218 -23.00 6.98 16.17
C GLU A 218 -21.83 7.75 16.78
N LEU A 219 -21.61 8.99 16.36
CA LEU A 219 -20.56 9.88 16.87
C LEU A 219 -21.13 11.05 17.70
N ALA A 220 -22.45 11.13 17.86
CA ALA A 220 -23.11 12.21 18.60
C ALA A 220 -22.62 12.32 20.05
N ASN A 221 -22.29 11.20 20.69
CA ASN A 221 -21.74 11.15 22.03
C ASN A 221 -21.00 9.83 22.30
N VAL A 222 -20.29 9.76 23.44
CA VAL A 222 -19.52 8.56 23.84
C VAL A 222 -20.39 7.31 23.97
N SER A 223 -21.65 7.46 24.43
CA SER A 223 -22.58 6.33 24.60
C SER A 223 -22.99 5.76 23.25
N ALA A 224 -23.32 6.60 22.26
CA ALA A 224 -23.69 6.15 20.92
C ALA A 224 -22.54 5.37 20.25
N LEU A 225 -21.31 5.87 20.33
CA LEU A 225 -20.13 5.15 19.85
C LEU A 225 -19.95 3.83 20.59
N ALA A 226 -20.09 3.83 21.92
CA ALA A 226 -19.96 2.61 22.72
C ALA A 226 -21.00 1.55 22.35
N GLN A 227 -22.24 1.95 22.05
CA GLN A 227 -23.32 1.06 21.59
C GLN A 227 -22.99 0.45 20.22
N LEU A 228 -22.54 1.27 19.24
CA LEU A 228 -22.10 0.76 17.95
C LEU A 228 -20.96 -0.27 18.12
N LEU A 229 -19.95 0.06 18.90
CA LEU A 229 -18.81 -0.84 19.14
C LEU A 229 -19.24 -2.12 19.85
N ALA A 230 -20.13 -2.05 20.85
CA ALA A 230 -20.68 -3.22 21.52
C ALA A 230 -21.48 -4.12 20.56
N LYS A 231 -22.27 -3.54 19.65
CA LYS A 231 -22.99 -4.28 18.61
C LYS A 231 -22.03 -5.02 17.67
N THR A 232 -20.96 -4.38 17.24
CA THR A 232 -19.96 -5.01 16.36
C THR A 232 -19.24 -6.17 17.04
N MET A 233 -18.99 -6.08 18.35
CA MET A 233 -18.29 -7.11 19.13
C MET A 233 -19.10 -8.41 19.29
N LYS A 234 -20.41 -8.37 19.14
CA LYS A 234 -21.27 -9.57 19.15
C LYS A 234 -21.08 -10.44 17.89
N ARG A 235 -20.47 -9.90 16.84
CA ARG A 235 -20.17 -10.62 15.59
C ARG A 235 -18.77 -11.19 15.59
N THR A 236 -18.57 -12.27 14.86
CA THR A 236 -17.23 -12.82 14.61
C THR A 236 -16.51 -11.94 13.59
N TRP A 237 -15.46 -11.26 14.03
CA TRP A 237 -14.60 -10.50 13.12
C TRP A 237 -13.71 -11.44 12.32
N VAL A 238 -13.53 -11.14 11.05
CA VAL A 238 -12.67 -11.93 10.16
C VAL A 238 -11.21 -11.64 10.48
N ILE A 239 -10.58 -12.60 11.14
CA ILE A 239 -9.15 -12.62 11.42
C ILE A 239 -8.61 -13.97 10.97
N ARG A 240 -7.45 -13.97 10.32
CA ARG A 240 -6.77 -15.18 9.85
C ARG A 240 -5.31 -15.11 10.27
N ILE A 241 -4.78 -16.24 10.70
CA ILE A 241 -3.35 -16.47 10.89
C ILE A 241 -3.03 -17.63 9.96
N GLU A 242 -2.28 -17.34 8.90
CA GLU A 242 -1.81 -18.36 7.96
C GLU A 242 -0.53 -18.99 8.51
N PRO A 243 -0.32 -20.30 8.30
CA PRO A 243 0.92 -20.97 8.68
C PRO A 243 2.14 -20.24 8.12
N PRO A 244 3.29 -20.32 8.76
CA PRO A 244 4.48 -19.65 8.28
C PRO A 244 4.87 -20.22 6.92
N PHE A 245 5.04 -19.32 5.96
CA PHE A 245 5.72 -19.65 4.71
C PHE A 245 7.23 -19.62 4.95
N GLY A 246 7.93 -20.54 4.31
CA GLY A 246 9.36 -20.74 4.56
C GLY A 246 10.22 -19.65 3.94
N GLY A 247 11.06 -19.06 4.76
CA GLY A 247 12.23 -18.32 4.38
C GLY A 247 12.02 -16.92 3.76
N PRO A 248 13.13 -16.17 3.68
CA PRO A 248 13.16 -14.79 3.17
C PRO A 248 12.66 -14.64 1.74
N GLN A 249 12.95 -15.59 0.87
CA GLN A 249 12.59 -15.50 -0.56
C GLN A 249 11.07 -15.54 -0.81
N GLN A 250 10.33 -16.36 -0.06
CA GLN A 250 8.86 -16.39 -0.15
C GLN A 250 8.25 -15.11 0.41
N LEU A 251 8.84 -14.58 1.48
CA LEU A 251 8.44 -13.28 2.03
C LEU A 251 8.67 -12.16 1.01
N LEU A 252 9.78 -12.14 0.29
CA LEU A 252 10.06 -11.13 -0.73
C LEU A 252 9.03 -11.16 -1.87
N LYS A 253 8.67 -12.36 -2.36
CA LYS A 253 7.58 -12.52 -3.33
C LYS A 253 6.26 -11.97 -2.80
N TYR A 254 5.97 -12.26 -1.54
CA TYR A 254 4.78 -11.76 -0.86
C TYR A 254 4.82 -10.24 -0.72
N LEU A 255 5.89 -9.67 -0.19
CA LEU A 255 6.07 -8.23 -0.03
C LEU A 255 5.98 -7.50 -1.37
N GLY A 256 6.60 -8.05 -2.42
CA GLY A 256 6.48 -7.54 -3.78
C GLY A 256 5.04 -7.53 -4.31
N ALA A 257 4.19 -8.45 -3.86
CA ALA A 257 2.79 -8.51 -4.26
C ALA A 257 1.88 -7.55 -3.47
N TYR A 258 2.19 -7.24 -2.20
CA TYR A 258 1.27 -6.56 -1.28
C TYR A 258 1.74 -5.18 -0.82
N VAL A 259 3.03 -4.98 -0.62
CA VAL A 259 3.60 -3.68 -0.25
C VAL A 259 3.63 -2.76 -1.48
N ASN A 260 3.35 -1.50 -1.35
CA ASN A 260 3.26 -0.54 -2.46
C ASN A 260 2.26 -0.90 -3.59
N ARG A 261 1.41 -1.92 -3.38
CA ARG A 261 0.33 -2.21 -4.32
C ARG A 261 -0.70 -1.09 -4.28
N THR A 262 -1.07 -0.57 -5.43
CA THR A 262 -2.26 0.26 -5.59
C THR A 262 -3.51 -0.61 -5.65
N ALA A 263 -4.67 -0.03 -5.42
CA ALA A 263 -5.95 -0.78 -5.40
C ALA A 263 -6.17 -1.58 -6.69
N VAL A 264 -5.62 -1.12 -7.81
CA VAL A 264 -5.74 -1.78 -9.10
C VAL A 264 -4.45 -1.70 -9.91
N SER A 265 -4.13 -2.78 -10.64
CA SER A 265 -3.08 -2.78 -11.65
C SER A 265 -3.62 -2.29 -13.00
N PRO A 266 -2.86 -1.48 -13.76
CA PRO A 266 -3.27 -1.03 -15.10
C PRO A 266 -3.60 -2.20 -16.05
N LYS A 267 -2.96 -3.35 -15.89
CA LYS A 267 -3.19 -4.56 -16.69
C LYS A 267 -4.58 -5.18 -16.50
N ARG A 268 -5.29 -4.80 -15.43
CA ARG A 268 -6.60 -5.33 -15.05
C ARG A 268 -7.76 -4.43 -15.43
N VAL A 269 -7.50 -3.30 -16.07
CA VAL A 269 -8.51 -2.32 -16.43
C VAL A 269 -8.48 -2.11 -17.94
N THR A 270 -9.63 -2.26 -18.56
CA THR A 270 -9.85 -1.87 -19.95
C THR A 270 -10.79 -0.67 -19.96
N TYR A 271 -10.52 0.32 -20.79
CA TYR A 271 -11.34 1.53 -20.92
C TYR A 271 -11.84 1.64 -22.37
N ASP A 272 -13.14 1.77 -22.51
CA ASP A 272 -13.82 2.06 -23.78
C ASP A 272 -14.20 3.56 -23.80
N PRO A 273 -13.54 4.37 -24.65
CA PRO A 273 -13.81 5.80 -24.73
C PRO A 273 -15.16 6.12 -25.39
N VAL A 274 -15.67 5.26 -26.27
CA VAL A 274 -16.96 5.46 -26.97
C VAL A 274 -18.12 5.19 -26.03
N ALA A 275 -18.11 4.00 -25.37
CA ALA A 275 -19.11 3.65 -24.38
C ALA A 275 -18.93 4.39 -23.04
N ARG A 276 -17.79 5.06 -22.83
CA ARG A 276 -17.39 5.72 -21.56
C ARG A 276 -17.43 4.77 -20.35
N THR A 277 -17.02 3.52 -20.57
CA THR A 277 -17.04 2.47 -19.55
C THR A 277 -15.64 1.96 -19.24
N ALA A 278 -15.46 1.52 -18.00
CA ALA A 278 -14.27 0.82 -17.55
C ALA A 278 -14.65 -0.61 -17.14
N THR A 279 -13.91 -1.58 -17.67
CA THR A 279 -14.05 -3.00 -17.33
C THR A 279 -12.87 -3.42 -16.48
N LEU A 280 -13.15 -3.91 -15.27
CA LEU A 280 -12.18 -4.45 -14.33
C LEU A 280 -12.18 -5.98 -14.40
N THR A 281 -11.02 -6.56 -14.68
CA THR A 281 -10.80 -8.02 -14.68
C THR A 281 -10.21 -8.46 -13.35
N TRP A 282 -10.78 -9.52 -12.74
CA TRP A 282 -10.32 -10.06 -11.47
C TRP A 282 -10.65 -11.55 -11.33
N SER A 283 -10.02 -12.24 -10.36
CA SER A 283 -10.34 -13.61 -9.97
C SER A 283 -10.57 -13.69 -8.46
N SER A 284 -11.46 -14.56 -8.01
CA SER A 284 -11.68 -14.77 -6.58
C SER A 284 -10.60 -15.68 -5.97
N ASN A 285 -10.45 -15.67 -4.62
CA ASN A 285 -9.57 -16.63 -3.96
C ASN A 285 -10.16 -18.04 -3.95
N ALA A 286 -11.49 -18.15 -4.03
CA ALA A 286 -12.19 -19.45 -4.09
C ALA A 286 -12.03 -20.12 -5.47
N GLU A 287 -11.97 -19.29 -6.52
CA GLU A 287 -11.83 -19.75 -7.91
C GLU A 287 -10.70 -18.95 -8.59
N PRO A 288 -9.42 -19.22 -8.29
CA PRO A 288 -8.30 -18.42 -8.78
C PRO A 288 -8.14 -18.49 -10.30
N ASP A 289 -8.53 -19.59 -10.91
CA ASP A 289 -8.43 -19.84 -12.35
C ASP A 289 -9.62 -19.27 -13.14
N ARG A 290 -10.70 -18.90 -12.46
CA ARG A 290 -11.86 -18.27 -13.08
C ARG A 290 -11.74 -16.76 -13.10
N THR A 291 -11.54 -16.22 -14.28
CA THR A 291 -11.55 -14.79 -14.52
C THR A 291 -12.97 -14.23 -14.50
N GLN A 292 -13.18 -13.20 -13.72
CA GLN A 292 -14.44 -12.44 -13.64
C GLN A 292 -14.20 -11.03 -14.14
N THR A 293 -15.25 -10.40 -14.66
CA THR A 293 -15.23 -9.01 -15.13
C THR A 293 -16.33 -8.21 -14.47
N THR A 294 -16.08 -6.92 -14.25
CA THR A 294 -17.07 -5.98 -13.76
C THR A 294 -16.96 -4.71 -14.62
N THR A 295 -17.99 -4.42 -15.38
CA THR A 295 -18.10 -3.21 -16.20
C THR A 295 -18.92 -2.15 -15.48
N MET A 296 -18.47 -0.91 -15.52
CA MET A 296 -19.11 0.23 -14.89
C MET A 296 -18.82 1.51 -15.67
N SER A 297 -19.56 2.61 -15.41
CA SER A 297 -19.23 3.89 -16.00
C SER A 297 -17.81 4.33 -15.61
N ALA A 298 -17.14 5.08 -16.47
CA ALA A 298 -15.81 5.63 -16.19
C ALA A 298 -15.79 6.44 -14.88
N VAL A 299 -16.83 7.20 -14.62
CA VAL A 299 -16.99 8.03 -13.41
C VAL A 299 -17.15 7.16 -12.17
N ASP A 300 -17.93 6.07 -12.22
CA ASP A 300 -18.07 5.15 -11.10
C ASP A 300 -16.76 4.41 -10.79
N PHE A 301 -16.01 4.04 -11.83
CA PHE A 301 -14.68 3.51 -11.64
C PHE A 301 -13.75 4.50 -10.92
N ILE A 302 -13.77 5.78 -11.32
CA ILE A 302 -12.98 6.84 -10.68
C ILE A 302 -13.40 7.00 -9.21
N LYS A 303 -14.71 7.04 -8.91
CA LYS A 303 -15.23 7.11 -7.54
C LYS A 303 -14.76 5.92 -6.70
N ARG A 304 -14.88 4.69 -7.22
CA ARG A 304 -14.39 3.48 -6.53
C ARG A 304 -12.88 3.53 -6.31
N PHE A 305 -12.10 3.93 -7.32
CA PHE A 305 -10.66 4.07 -7.17
C PHE A 305 -10.30 5.14 -6.14
N ALA A 306 -10.98 6.29 -6.16
CA ALA A 306 -10.73 7.41 -5.25
C ALA A 306 -10.94 7.05 -3.76
N GLN A 307 -11.85 6.12 -3.44
CA GLN A 307 -12.04 5.65 -2.06
C GLN A 307 -10.74 5.08 -1.45
N HIS A 308 -9.84 4.55 -2.27
CA HIS A 308 -8.58 3.93 -1.84
C HIS A 308 -7.42 4.93 -1.76
N ILE A 309 -7.64 6.19 -2.10
CA ILE A 309 -6.67 7.27 -1.91
C ILE A 309 -6.69 7.69 -0.45
N LEU A 310 -5.63 7.34 0.25
CA LEU A 310 -5.49 7.65 1.68
C LEU A 310 -5.10 9.11 1.90
N PRO A 311 -5.51 9.72 3.03
CA PRO A 311 -5.17 11.10 3.37
C PRO A 311 -3.66 11.38 3.30
N PRO A 312 -3.25 12.64 3.02
CA PRO A 312 -1.84 13.02 3.06
C PRO A 312 -1.18 12.62 4.39
N ARG A 313 0.09 12.24 4.32
CA ARG A 313 0.90 11.81 5.49
C ARG A 313 0.40 10.55 6.21
N PHE A 314 -0.62 9.88 5.71
CA PHE A 314 -1.04 8.59 6.29
C PHE A 314 -0.04 7.49 5.92
N HIS A 315 0.63 6.92 6.94
CA HIS A 315 1.57 5.83 6.78
C HIS A 315 0.83 4.49 6.70
N ARG A 316 0.71 3.94 5.49
CA ARG A 316 0.04 2.65 5.25
C ARG A 316 0.91 1.44 5.54
N ILE A 317 2.22 1.64 5.72
CA ILE A 317 3.19 0.63 6.09
C ILE A 317 3.77 1.03 7.44
N ARG A 318 3.79 0.11 8.40
CA ARG A 318 4.34 0.36 9.74
C ARG A 318 5.16 -0.82 10.19
N PHE A 319 6.29 -0.50 10.81
CA PHE A 319 7.21 -1.45 11.40
C PHE A 319 7.08 -1.42 12.92
N ARG A 320 7.22 -2.57 13.58
CA ARG A 320 7.23 -2.66 15.03
C ARG A 320 8.10 -3.83 15.50
N GLY A 321 8.46 -3.81 16.81
CA GLY A 321 9.34 -4.81 17.40
C GLY A 321 10.72 -4.75 16.78
N LEU A 322 11.29 -5.89 16.44
CA LEU A 322 12.65 -5.99 15.88
C LEU A 322 12.86 -5.13 14.62
N TRP A 323 11.80 -4.89 13.84
CA TRP A 323 11.88 -4.06 12.64
C TRP A 323 11.59 -2.58 12.86
N SER A 324 11.33 -2.14 14.11
CA SER A 324 11.14 -0.73 14.38
C SER A 324 12.43 0.06 14.12
N THR A 325 12.30 1.30 13.67
CA THR A 325 13.45 2.16 13.40
C THR A 325 14.38 2.30 14.62
N ALA A 326 13.80 2.30 15.83
CA ALA A 326 14.56 2.42 17.08
C ALA A 326 15.40 1.17 17.42
N HIS A 327 15.05 0.00 16.88
CA HIS A 327 15.68 -1.29 17.26
C HIS A 327 16.42 -1.97 16.11
N ARG A 328 16.34 -1.40 14.91
CA ARG A 328 16.92 -1.98 13.70
C ARG A 328 18.45 -2.14 13.80
N ALA A 329 19.14 -1.08 14.22
CA ALA A 329 20.60 -1.08 14.35
C ALA A 329 21.14 -1.82 15.59
N THR A 330 20.26 -2.33 16.47
CA THR A 330 20.65 -3.00 17.71
C THR A 330 20.11 -4.42 17.77
N LYS A 331 18.81 -4.58 18.06
CA LYS A 331 18.19 -5.88 18.27
C LYS A 331 18.10 -6.73 17.00
N LEU A 332 17.84 -6.11 15.84
CA LEU A 332 17.72 -6.85 14.59
C LEU A 332 19.05 -7.45 14.14
N ASP A 333 20.13 -6.68 14.25
CA ASP A 333 21.47 -7.16 13.87
C ASP A 333 21.98 -8.27 14.80
N VAL A 334 21.69 -8.16 16.10
CA VAL A 334 22.02 -9.21 17.07
C VAL A 334 21.21 -10.49 16.79
N ALA A 335 19.90 -10.36 16.53
CA ALA A 335 19.06 -11.51 16.19
C ALA A 335 19.51 -12.16 14.87
N ARG A 336 19.92 -11.36 13.88
CA ARG A 336 20.43 -11.84 12.59
C ARG A 336 21.75 -12.59 12.77
N ALA A 337 22.70 -12.04 13.52
CA ALA A 337 23.97 -12.69 13.80
C ALA A 337 23.77 -14.04 14.52
N PHE A 338 22.86 -14.08 15.49
CA PHE A 338 22.53 -15.31 16.22
C PHE A 338 21.89 -16.36 15.29
N LEU A 339 20.97 -15.99 14.43
CA LEU A 339 20.32 -16.90 13.48
C LEU A 339 21.25 -17.30 12.34
N GLY A 340 22.06 -16.39 11.81
CA GLY A 340 23.02 -16.65 10.75
C GLY A 340 24.12 -17.62 11.14
N ALA A 341 24.53 -17.60 12.41
CA ALA A 341 25.49 -18.59 12.94
C ALA A 341 24.92 -20.02 12.99
N ARG A 342 23.61 -20.21 12.84
CA ARG A 342 22.92 -21.51 12.87
C ARG A 342 22.55 -22.07 11.50
N GLN A 343 22.67 -21.28 10.44
CA GLN A 343 22.29 -21.67 9.08
C GLN A 343 23.47 -21.61 8.12
N ALA A 344 23.55 -22.58 7.21
CA ALA A 344 24.42 -22.50 6.06
C ALA A 344 23.99 -21.32 5.13
N PRO A 345 24.91 -20.68 4.41
CA PRO A 345 24.57 -19.55 3.55
C PRO A 345 23.50 -19.94 2.53
N ASP A 346 22.40 -19.21 2.53
CA ASP A 346 21.30 -19.37 1.58
C ASP A 346 21.77 -18.98 0.17
N PRO A 347 21.41 -19.72 -0.86
CA PRO A 347 21.82 -19.37 -2.22
C PRO A 347 21.27 -18.00 -2.60
N THR A 348 22.09 -17.27 -3.33
CA THR A 348 21.89 -15.89 -3.80
C THR A 348 20.42 -15.59 -4.14
N PRO A 349 19.85 -14.50 -3.59
CA PRO A 349 18.49 -14.10 -3.94
C PRO A 349 18.35 -13.95 -5.45
N PRO A 350 17.22 -14.36 -6.04
CA PRO A 350 17.01 -14.10 -7.46
C PRO A 350 17.11 -12.61 -7.72
N ASP A 351 17.83 -12.23 -8.74
CA ASP A 351 17.97 -10.84 -9.18
C ASP A 351 16.56 -10.31 -9.58
N ILE A 352 15.90 -9.64 -8.63
CA ILE A 352 14.56 -9.07 -8.80
C ILE A 352 14.66 -7.66 -9.40
N ARG A 353 15.87 -7.19 -9.69
CA ARG A 353 16.01 -5.89 -10.34
C ARG A 353 15.30 -5.94 -11.68
N PRO A 354 14.20 -5.19 -11.88
CA PRO A 354 13.87 -4.84 -13.23
C PRO A 354 15.07 -4.01 -13.69
N GLU A 355 15.87 -4.53 -14.57
CA GLU A 355 16.80 -3.66 -15.28
C GLU A 355 16.01 -2.42 -15.70
N PRO A 356 16.47 -1.21 -15.35
CA PRO A 356 15.90 -0.03 -15.96
C PRO A 356 16.01 -0.31 -17.45
N ARG A 357 14.87 -0.49 -18.14
CA ARG A 357 14.86 -0.55 -19.61
C ARG A 357 15.51 0.75 -20.04
N ARG A 358 16.81 0.72 -20.25
CA ARG A 358 17.52 1.79 -20.92
C ARG A 358 17.04 1.71 -22.35
N ASP A 359 16.14 2.59 -22.71
CA ASP A 359 15.67 2.66 -24.09
C ASP A 359 16.89 2.87 -24.96
N CYS A 360 17.10 1.98 -25.90
CA CYS A 360 18.14 2.13 -26.89
C CYS A 360 17.91 3.45 -27.64
N CYS A 361 18.96 4.15 -27.95
CA CYS A 361 18.86 5.42 -28.66
C CYS A 361 18.25 5.21 -30.05
N ALA A 362 17.17 5.91 -30.35
CA ALA A 362 16.50 5.82 -31.64
C ALA A 362 17.36 6.37 -32.80
N ALA A 363 18.30 7.27 -32.50
CA ALA A 363 19.17 7.89 -33.51
C ALA A 363 20.36 7.01 -33.92
N CYS A 364 21.02 6.33 -32.95
CA CYS A 364 22.21 5.53 -33.28
C CYS A 364 22.03 4.02 -33.08
N ALA A 365 20.96 3.58 -32.43
CA ALA A 365 20.67 2.19 -32.10
C ALA A 365 21.76 1.45 -31.28
N ILE A 366 22.74 2.20 -30.70
CA ILE A 366 23.89 1.68 -29.95
C ILE A 366 23.84 2.13 -28.51
N GLY A 367 23.75 3.43 -28.26
CA GLY A 367 23.78 4.02 -26.94
C GLY A 367 22.43 3.98 -26.22
N HIS A 368 22.45 4.41 -24.96
CA HIS A 368 21.25 4.46 -24.13
C HIS A 368 21.04 5.89 -23.64
N TYR A 369 19.77 6.27 -23.51
CA TYR A 369 19.44 7.58 -22.98
C TYR A 369 19.69 7.66 -21.46
N GLN A 370 20.39 8.71 -21.05
CA GLN A 370 20.64 9.03 -19.63
C GLN A 370 20.02 10.36 -19.28
N ARG A 371 19.41 10.43 -18.10
CA ARG A 371 18.80 11.66 -17.61
C ARG A 371 19.86 12.69 -17.26
N VAL A 372 19.71 13.92 -17.76
CA VAL A 372 20.58 15.04 -17.43
C VAL A 372 20.25 15.54 -16.02
N PRO A 373 21.22 15.56 -15.10
CA PRO A 373 21.01 16.15 -13.78
C PRO A 373 20.65 17.64 -13.87
N GLY A 374 19.81 18.10 -12.95
CA GLY A 374 19.46 19.52 -12.84
C GLY A 374 18.40 20.02 -13.83
N PHE A 375 18.11 19.30 -14.91
CA PHE A 375 17.06 19.70 -15.85
C PHE A 375 15.79 18.88 -15.61
N SER A 376 14.91 19.37 -14.74
CA SER A 376 13.57 18.81 -14.51
C SER A 376 12.64 19.92 -14.08
N ALA A 377 11.75 20.33 -14.98
CA ALA A 377 10.69 21.30 -14.67
C ALA A 377 9.40 20.57 -14.28
N ARG A 378 8.85 20.91 -13.12
CA ARG A 378 7.51 20.49 -12.71
C ARG A 378 6.63 21.73 -12.65
N PRO A 379 5.57 21.83 -13.44
CA PRO A 379 4.71 23.00 -13.44
C PRO A 379 4.00 23.15 -12.10
N PRO A 380 3.75 24.40 -11.64
CA PRO A 380 2.87 24.68 -10.51
C PRO A 380 1.48 24.06 -10.74
N ARG A 381 0.71 23.86 -9.64
CA ARG A 381 -0.60 23.18 -9.71
C ARG A 381 -1.58 23.87 -10.70
N GLN A 382 -1.59 25.20 -10.73
CA GLN A 382 -2.45 25.96 -11.63
C GLN A 382 -2.07 25.70 -13.09
N GLU A 383 -0.80 25.77 -13.43
CA GLU A 383 -0.30 25.51 -14.77
C GLU A 383 -0.54 24.05 -15.18
N ARG A 384 -0.36 23.10 -14.27
CA ARG A 384 -0.71 21.71 -14.54
C ARG A 384 -2.16 21.53 -14.93
N ARG A 385 -3.09 22.20 -14.25
CA ARG A 385 -4.52 22.15 -14.58
C ARG A 385 -4.79 22.73 -15.96
N ARG A 386 -4.20 23.87 -16.28
CA ARG A 386 -4.29 24.48 -17.61
C ARG A 386 -3.80 23.51 -18.69
N LEU A 387 -2.63 22.92 -18.53
CA LEU A 387 -2.09 21.94 -19.47
C LEU A 387 -2.99 20.71 -19.62
N LEU A 388 -3.56 20.20 -18.52
CA LEU A 388 -4.53 19.09 -18.57
C LEU A 388 -5.78 19.47 -19.35
N THR A 389 -6.29 20.68 -19.20
CA THR A 389 -7.44 21.20 -19.99
C THR A 389 -7.11 21.27 -21.48
N MET A 390 -5.92 21.76 -21.82
CA MET A 390 -5.46 21.81 -23.22
C MET A 390 -5.30 20.41 -23.84
N ILE A 391 -4.79 19.45 -23.07
CA ILE A 391 -4.66 18.06 -23.55
C ILE A 391 -6.05 17.44 -23.77
N ARG A 392 -7.00 17.66 -22.87
CA ARG A 392 -8.39 17.15 -22.99
C ARG A 392 -9.11 17.75 -24.19
N GLY A 393 -8.88 19.03 -24.45
CA GLY A 393 -9.46 19.75 -25.60
C GLY A 393 -8.76 19.49 -26.95
N GLY A 394 -7.72 18.61 -26.93
CA GLY A 394 -6.94 18.32 -28.16
C GLY A 394 -6.01 19.44 -28.62
N ALA A 395 -5.91 20.53 -27.84
CA ALA A 395 -5.02 21.67 -28.15
C ALA A 395 -3.55 21.39 -27.84
N LEU A 396 -3.25 20.31 -27.11
CA LEU A 396 -1.90 19.93 -26.75
C LEU A 396 -1.77 18.40 -26.77
N HIS A 397 -0.72 17.90 -27.47
CA HIS A 397 -0.44 16.46 -27.46
C HIS A 397 0.15 16.04 -26.09
N PRO A 398 -0.32 14.94 -25.48
CA PRO A 398 0.07 14.56 -24.11
C PRO A 398 1.56 14.26 -23.96
N THR A 399 2.23 13.76 -25.00
CA THR A 399 3.63 13.30 -24.94
C THR A 399 4.62 14.12 -25.74
N HIS A 400 4.16 15.01 -26.63
CA HIS A 400 5.03 15.90 -27.38
C HIS A 400 5.16 17.26 -26.65
N ALA A 401 6.37 17.52 -26.13
CA ALA A 401 6.77 18.86 -25.75
C ALA A 401 7.35 19.52 -27.03
N GLU A 402 6.54 20.21 -27.79
CA GLU A 402 7.10 21.20 -28.71
C GLU A 402 7.94 22.17 -27.88
N ALA A 403 9.18 22.38 -28.30
CA ALA A 403 10.08 23.31 -27.66
C ALA A 403 9.48 24.73 -27.76
N THR A 404 8.65 25.10 -26.80
CA THR A 404 8.38 26.52 -26.55
C THR A 404 9.66 27.03 -25.90
N THR A 405 10.63 27.35 -26.75
CA THR A 405 11.71 28.28 -26.45
C THR A 405 11.06 29.62 -26.13
N ALA A 406 10.82 29.84 -24.85
CA ALA A 406 10.69 31.20 -24.34
C ALA A 406 12.06 31.52 -23.73
N ALA A 407 12.63 32.59 -24.29
CA ALA A 407 13.87 33.22 -23.94
C ALA A 407 14.06 33.47 -22.43
#